data_1695a5257ed2f2235b33b59d1ae97545
#
_entry.id   1695a5257ed2f2235b33b59d1ae97545
#
_cell.length_a   1.000
_cell.length_b   1.000
_cell.length_c   1.000
_cell.angle_alpha   90.00
_cell.angle_beta   90.00
_cell.angle_gamma   90.00
#
_symmetry.space_group_name_H-M   'P 1'
#
loop_
_entity.id
_entity.type
_entity.pdbx_description
1 polymer ?
#
loop_
_entity_poly.entity_id
_entity_poly.type
_entity_poly.pdbx_seq_one_letter_code
_entity_poly.pdbx_strand_id
1 'polypeptide(L)'
;MTPLRLVDLHFGGREHSVGVYLLETPDGLALQDCGPASTLPRLVAGLREYGVELADVRHLLLSHIHLDHAGAAGSLVRQHPDLTVWVSEVGLPHLLDPSRLERSARRLYGRLFDPLWGELLPVPETNVRIAAGDVLGWEAFPTVGHASHHVSYFRDGTLLAGDAAGVRIAPSSYVLPVSPPPDIDVEAWHATITEIRRREPEQLALVHFGIHTDPAAHLDRLDAELDRWAARVRSGMDADQFVAAARADVADEADDYDRVAPFVQSWFGLRRYWDKRDEAA
;
A
#
# COMPACT_ATOMS: atom_id res chain seq x y z
N MET A 1 -18.28 16.15 4.52
CA MET A 1 -17.62 15.34 3.46
C MET A 1 -18.51 14.19 3.03
N THR A 2 -18.50 13.85 1.73
CA THR A 2 -19.06 12.57 1.28
C THR A 2 -18.25 11.46 1.93
N PRO A 3 -18.87 10.44 2.55
CA PRO A 3 -18.12 9.34 3.15
C PRO A 3 -17.28 8.62 2.09
N LEU A 4 -16.06 8.24 2.45
CA LEU A 4 -15.21 7.43 1.59
C LEU A 4 -15.92 6.12 1.24
N ARG A 5 -15.89 5.76 -0.04
CA ARG A 5 -16.45 4.51 -0.54
C ARG A 5 -15.28 3.54 -0.78
N LEU A 6 -15.33 2.38 -0.15
CA LEU A 6 -14.28 1.37 -0.21
C LEU A 6 -14.75 0.18 -1.03
N VAL A 7 -14.01 -0.16 -2.07
CA VAL A 7 -14.18 -1.39 -2.85
C VAL A 7 -13.18 -2.42 -2.32
N ASP A 8 -13.67 -3.49 -1.74
CA ASP A 8 -12.84 -4.65 -1.37
C ASP A 8 -12.57 -5.51 -2.61
N LEU A 9 -11.32 -5.68 -2.96
CA LEU A 9 -10.91 -6.39 -4.17
C LEU A 9 -10.93 -7.92 -4.03
N HIS A 10 -11.14 -8.45 -2.84
CA HIS A 10 -11.09 -9.88 -2.54
C HIS A 10 -9.82 -10.54 -3.08
N PHE A 11 -8.67 -9.88 -2.93
CA PHE A 11 -7.40 -10.38 -3.44
C PHE A 11 -7.07 -11.77 -2.88
N GLY A 12 -6.64 -12.67 -3.74
CA GLY A 12 -6.44 -14.06 -3.37
C GLY A 12 -7.73 -14.81 -2.98
N GLY A 13 -8.91 -14.30 -3.39
CA GLY A 13 -10.22 -14.86 -3.05
C GLY A 13 -10.67 -14.55 -1.63
N ARG A 14 -10.16 -13.49 -0.99
CA ARG A 14 -10.41 -13.15 0.42
C ARG A 14 -10.86 -11.72 0.59
N GLU A 15 -11.90 -11.56 1.40
CA GLU A 15 -12.32 -10.26 1.91
C GLU A 15 -11.24 -9.64 2.82
N HIS A 16 -11.27 -8.33 2.93
CA HIS A 16 -10.43 -7.52 3.81
C HIS A 16 -8.91 -7.68 3.53
N SER A 17 -8.56 -7.92 2.26
CA SER A 17 -7.16 -8.08 1.85
C SER A 17 -6.58 -6.82 1.21
N VAL A 18 -7.19 -6.33 0.13
CA VAL A 18 -6.79 -5.11 -0.59
C VAL A 18 -8.03 -4.30 -0.89
N GLY A 19 -8.04 -3.05 -0.47
CA GLY A 19 -9.11 -2.09 -0.71
C GLY A 19 -8.71 -1.00 -1.70
N VAL A 20 -9.68 -0.47 -2.43
CA VAL A 20 -9.54 0.70 -3.30
C VAL A 20 -10.56 1.74 -2.87
N TYR A 21 -10.12 2.95 -2.60
CA TYR A 21 -11.03 4.03 -2.23
C TYR A 21 -11.49 4.80 -3.46
N LEU A 22 -12.81 4.97 -3.58
CA LEU A 22 -13.44 5.84 -4.56
C LEU A 22 -13.66 7.22 -3.94
N LEU A 23 -13.11 8.24 -4.59
CA LEU A 23 -13.02 9.62 -4.12
C LEU A 23 -13.79 10.56 -5.03
N GLU A 24 -14.39 11.59 -4.46
CA GLU A 24 -14.88 12.75 -5.19
C GLU A 24 -13.83 13.87 -5.13
N THR A 25 -13.49 14.40 -6.31
CA THR A 25 -12.54 15.51 -6.44
C THR A 25 -13.15 16.66 -7.24
N PRO A 26 -12.59 17.86 -7.20
CA PRO A 26 -13.06 18.98 -8.02
C PRO A 26 -13.05 18.71 -9.54
N ASP A 27 -12.22 17.75 -9.99
CA ASP A 27 -12.08 17.39 -11.42
C ASP A 27 -12.70 16.03 -11.78
N GLY A 28 -13.59 15.50 -10.95
CA GLY A 28 -14.30 14.24 -11.19
C GLY A 28 -13.94 13.15 -10.21
N LEU A 29 -14.30 11.90 -10.56
CA LEU A 29 -14.04 10.76 -9.70
C LEU A 29 -12.58 10.30 -9.78
N ALA A 30 -12.05 9.90 -8.64
CA ALA A 30 -10.71 9.34 -8.53
C ALA A 30 -10.73 8.01 -7.76
N LEU A 31 -9.74 7.17 -8.01
CA LEU A 31 -9.40 6.01 -7.19
C LEU A 31 -8.11 6.30 -6.41
N GLN A 32 -8.04 5.86 -5.17
CA GLN A 32 -6.77 5.72 -4.47
C GLN A 32 -6.38 4.26 -4.52
N ASP A 33 -5.27 4.01 -5.18
CA ASP A 33 -4.74 2.71 -5.61
C ASP A 33 -5.69 1.95 -6.55
N CYS A 34 -5.28 0.80 -7.07
CA CYS A 34 -6.09 0.06 -8.03
C CYS A 34 -5.99 -1.47 -7.89
N GLY A 35 -5.15 -1.95 -6.97
CA GLY A 35 -4.90 -3.37 -6.83
C GLY A 35 -4.10 -3.98 -8.00
N PRO A 36 -3.94 -5.30 -8.01
CA PRO A 36 -3.34 -6.03 -9.11
C PRO A 36 -4.31 -6.22 -10.28
N ALA A 37 -3.78 -6.43 -11.48
CA ALA A 37 -4.59 -6.65 -12.69
C ALA A 37 -5.52 -7.88 -12.59
N SER A 38 -5.15 -8.88 -11.80
CA SER A 38 -5.98 -10.06 -11.52
C SER A 38 -7.32 -9.71 -10.85
N THR A 39 -7.39 -8.58 -10.11
CA THR A 39 -8.60 -8.15 -9.39
C THR A 39 -9.43 -7.11 -10.14
N LEU A 40 -9.05 -6.70 -11.36
CA LEU A 40 -9.79 -5.72 -12.16
C LEU A 40 -11.28 -6.06 -12.32
N PRO A 41 -11.69 -7.32 -12.59
CA PRO A 41 -13.13 -7.64 -12.67
C PRO A 41 -13.87 -7.34 -11.37
N ARG A 42 -13.24 -7.54 -10.20
CA ARG A 42 -13.84 -7.22 -8.90
C ARG A 42 -13.88 -5.72 -8.65
N LEU A 43 -12.82 -4.99 -9.03
CA LEU A 43 -12.82 -3.52 -8.97
C LEU A 43 -13.99 -2.94 -9.76
N VAL A 44 -14.18 -3.36 -11.02
CA VAL A 44 -15.28 -2.90 -11.87
C VAL A 44 -16.64 -3.25 -11.27
N ALA A 45 -16.80 -4.48 -10.75
CA ALA A 45 -18.04 -4.89 -10.09
C ALA A 45 -18.32 -4.04 -8.83
N GLY A 46 -17.30 -3.78 -7.99
CA GLY A 46 -17.44 -2.96 -6.79
C GLY A 46 -17.75 -1.49 -7.07
N LEU A 47 -17.21 -0.91 -8.14
CA LEU A 47 -17.58 0.43 -8.57
C LEU A 47 -19.07 0.50 -8.95
N ARG A 48 -19.58 -0.52 -9.65
CA ARG A 48 -21.01 -0.61 -10.02
C ARG A 48 -21.95 -0.72 -8.82
N GLU A 49 -21.51 -1.31 -7.72
CA GLU A 49 -22.26 -1.32 -6.46
C GLU A 49 -22.52 0.11 -5.93
N TYR A 50 -21.63 1.05 -6.29
CA TYR A 50 -21.79 2.48 -6.01
C TYR A 50 -22.42 3.28 -7.17
N GLY A 51 -22.89 2.61 -8.24
CA GLY A 51 -23.47 3.25 -9.41
C GLY A 51 -22.45 3.95 -10.32
N VAL A 52 -21.19 3.53 -10.27
CA VAL A 52 -20.06 4.12 -11.02
C VAL A 52 -19.54 3.12 -12.04
N GLU A 53 -19.42 3.55 -13.28
CA GLU A 53 -18.68 2.79 -14.30
C GLU A 53 -17.21 3.19 -14.32
N LEU A 54 -16.34 2.31 -14.78
CA LEU A 54 -14.89 2.62 -14.87
C LEU A 54 -14.62 3.88 -15.72
N ALA A 55 -15.43 4.09 -16.75
CA ALA A 55 -15.31 5.27 -17.63
C ALA A 55 -15.62 6.61 -16.93
N ASP A 56 -16.29 6.59 -15.76
CA ASP A 56 -16.57 7.79 -14.98
C ASP A 56 -15.35 8.22 -14.12
N VAL A 57 -14.37 7.32 -13.95
CA VAL A 57 -13.17 7.57 -13.16
C VAL A 57 -12.14 8.32 -14.00
N ARG A 58 -11.76 9.51 -13.57
CA ARG A 58 -10.79 10.36 -14.29
C ARG A 58 -9.36 10.27 -13.78
N HIS A 59 -9.20 9.91 -12.50
CA HIS A 59 -7.91 9.96 -11.84
C HIS A 59 -7.63 8.68 -11.06
N LEU A 60 -6.36 8.28 -11.04
CA LEU A 60 -5.82 7.23 -10.18
C LEU A 60 -4.69 7.84 -9.36
N LEU A 61 -4.87 7.90 -8.04
CA LEU A 61 -3.89 8.40 -7.07
C LEU A 61 -3.16 7.21 -6.47
N LEU A 62 -1.93 6.96 -6.88
CA LEU A 62 -1.15 5.85 -6.34
C LEU A 62 -0.44 6.25 -5.06
N SER A 63 -0.57 5.42 -4.03
CA SER A 63 0.24 5.55 -2.82
C SER A 63 1.70 5.17 -3.10
N HIS A 64 1.92 4.08 -3.81
CA HIS A 64 3.24 3.59 -4.20
C HIS A 64 3.12 2.54 -5.33
N ILE A 65 4.27 1.95 -5.77
CA ILE A 65 4.27 1.10 -6.98
C ILE A 65 4.29 -0.41 -6.67
N HIS A 66 4.03 -0.86 -5.46
CA HIS A 66 3.86 -2.29 -5.20
C HIS A 66 2.66 -2.85 -5.96
N LEU A 67 2.70 -4.16 -6.27
CA LEU A 67 1.78 -4.77 -7.23
C LEU A 67 0.33 -4.80 -6.77
N ASP A 68 0.10 -4.87 -5.49
CA ASP A 68 -1.21 -4.82 -4.83
C ASP A 68 -1.82 -3.41 -4.74
N HIS A 69 -1.05 -2.38 -5.11
CA HIS A 69 -1.50 -0.98 -5.17
C HIS A 69 -1.56 -0.47 -6.60
N ALA A 70 -0.51 -0.68 -7.39
CA ALA A 70 -0.34 -0.10 -8.73
C ALA A 70 -0.38 -1.13 -9.87
N GLY A 71 -0.52 -2.43 -9.57
CA GLY A 71 -0.37 -3.49 -10.56
C GLY A 71 -1.34 -3.41 -11.74
N ALA A 72 -2.55 -2.89 -11.50
CA ALA A 72 -3.56 -2.71 -12.55
C ALA A 72 -3.43 -1.39 -13.33
N ALA A 73 -2.56 -0.46 -12.96
CA ALA A 73 -2.54 0.90 -13.51
C ALA A 73 -2.42 0.93 -15.05
N GLY A 74 -1.48 0.17 -15.62
CA GLY A 74 -1.33 0.10 -17.09
C GLY A 74 -2.53 -0.54 -17.78
N SER A 75 -3.13 -1.56 -17.16
CA SER A 75 -4.34 -2.23 -17.69
C SER A 75 -5.56 -1.31 -17.63
N LEU A 76 -5.67 -0.46 -16.61
CA LEU A 76 -6.71 0.56 -16.50
C LEU A 76 -6.55 1.63 -17.59
N VAL A 77 -5.34 2.17 -17.78
CA VAL A 77 -5.07 3.16 -18.84
C VAL A 77 -5.32 2.58 -20.22
N ARG A 78 -4.96 1.31 -20.46
CA ARG A 78 -5.28 0.64 -21.74
C ARG A 78 -6.79 0.57 -22.00
N GLN A 79 -7.61 0.34 -20.96
CA GLN A 79 -9.07 0.28 -21.08
C GLN A 79 -9.72 1.67 -21.08
N HIS A 80 -9.09 2.64 -20.44
CA HIS A 80 -9.56 4.01 -20.29
C HIS A 80 -8.39 4.99 -20.56
N PRO A 81 -8.12 5.31 -21.86
CA PRO A 81 -6.95 6.12 -22.25
C PRO A 81 -6.91 7.54 -21.70
N ASP A 82 -8.05 8.08 -21.27
CA ASP A 82 -8.14 9.42 -20.68
C ASP A 82 -7.84 9.45 -19.16
N LEU A 83 -7.60 8.30 -18.53
CA LEU A 83 -7.27 8.19 -17.11
C LEU A 83 -5.92 8.87 -16.82
N THR A 84 -5.90 9.78 -15.86
CA THR A 84 -4.67 10.40 -15.35
C THR A 84 -4.17 9.66 -14.11
N VAL A 85 -2.91 9.22 -14.12
CA VAL A 85 -2.28 8.48 -13.02
C VAL A 85 -1.31 9.40 -12.27
N TRP A 86 -1.53 9.55 -10.97
CA TRP A 86 -0.67 10.33 -10.08
C TRP A 86 0.24 9.40 -9.29
N VAL A 87 1.54 9.67 -9.32
CA VAL A 87 2.56 8.84 -8.66
C VAL A 87 3.71 9.71 -8.16
N SER A 88 4.44 9.23 -7.14
CA SER A 88 5.67 9.90 -6.71
C SER A 88 6.71 9.97 -7.83
N GLU A 89 7.56 10.99 -7.81
CA GLU A 89 8.68 11.12 -8.75
C GLU A 89 9.59 9.88 -8.76
N VAL A 90 9.81 9.29 -7.57
CA VAL A 90 10.63 8.07 -7.41
C VAL A 90 9.92 6.84 -8.01
N GLY A 91 8.59 6.78 -7.95
CA GLY A 91 7.80 5.69 -8.52
C GLY A 91 7.63 5.77 -10.04
N LEU A 92 7.70 6.97 -10.63
CA LEU A 92 7.45 7.21 -12.04
C LEU A 92 8.20 6.26 -13.00
N PRO A 93 9.53 6.06 -12.89
CA PRO A 93 10.26 5.18 -13.83
C PRO A 93 9.71 3.74 -13.85
N HIS A 94 9.19 3.27 -12.73
CA HIS A 94 8.65 1.91 -12.61
C HIS A 94 7.26 1.75 -13.23
N LEU A 95 6.49 2.84 -13.35
CA LEU A 95 5.23 2.83 -14.09
C LEU A 95 5.47 2.92 -15.60
N LEU A 96 6.46 3.69 -16.04
CA LEU A 96 6.82 3.83 -17.46
C LEU A 96 7.45 2.54 -18.02
N ASP A 97 8.29 1.88 -17.20
CA ASP A 97 8.88 0.57 -17.54
C ASP A 97 8.81 -0.38 -16.33
N PRO A 98 7.75 -1.18 -16.20
CA PRO A 98 7.59 -2.11 -15.09
C PRO A 98 8.42 -3.39 -15.21
N SER A 99 9.20 -3.57 -16.28
CA SER A 99 9.91 -4.82 -16.58
C SER A 99 10.87 -5.28 -15.49
N ARG A 100 11.51 -4.33 -14.78
CA ARG A 100 12.41 -4.65 -13.66
C ARG A 100 11.62 -5.15 -12.44
N LEU A 101 10.49 -4.51 -12.14
CA LEU A 101 9.59 -4.89 -11.07
C LEU A 101 9.00 -6.28 -11.35
N GLU A 102 8.51 -6.51 -12.56
CA GLU A 102 7.97 -7.79 -12.99
C GLU A 102 9.01 -8.92 -12.87
N ARG A 103 10.23 -8.73 -13.38
CA ARG A 103 11.30 -9.73 -13.25
C ARG A 103 11.62 -10.06 -11.81
N SER A 104 11.61 -9.08 -10.91
CA SER A 104 11.85 -9.29 -9.49
C SER A 104 10.72 -10.10 -8.84
N ALA A 105 9.48 -9.71 -9.10
CA ALA A 105 8.30 -10.36 -8.57
C ALA A 105 8.13 -11.80 -9.12
N ARG A 106 8.39 -12.02 -10.42
CA ARG A 106 8.38 -13.39 -10.99
C ARG A 106 9.41 -14.32 -10.36
N ARG A 107 10.57 -13.80 -9.93
CA ARG A 107 11.54 -14.61 -9.17
C ARG A 107 11.03 -14.98 -7.78
N LEU A 108 10.28 -14.09 -7.14
CA LEU A 108 9.73 -14.30 -5.80
C LEU A 108 8.52 -15.25 -5.83
N TYR A 109 7.58 -15.02 -6.74
CA TYR A 109 6.31 -15.73 -6.80
C TYR A 109 6.29 -16.93 -7.74
N GLY A 110 7.26 -17.04 -8.66
CA GLY A 110 7.36 -18.15 -9.61
C GLY A 110 6.07 -18.35 -10.41
N ARG A 111 5.52 -19.57 -10.37
CA ARG A 111 4.27 -19.94 -11.07
C ARG A 111 3.01 -19.28 -10.45
N LEU A 112 3.10 -18.71 -9.27
CA LEU A 112 2.00 -17.99 -8.64
C LEU A 112 1.88 -16.55 -9.13
N PHE A 113 2.88 -16.04 -9.88
CA PHE A 113 2.87 -14.65 -10.33
C PHE A 113 1.60 -14.31 -11.12
N ASP A 114 1.35 -15.02 -12.23
CA ASP A 114 0.22 -14.69 -13.10
C ASP A 114 -1.16 -14.84 -12.42
N PRO A 115 -1.44 -15.89 -11.62
CA PRO A 115 -2.68 -15.98 -10.88
C PRO A 115 -2.88 -14.88 -9.84
N LEU A 116 -1.82 -14.44 -9.16
CA LEU A 116 -1.91 -13.42 -8.12
C LEU A 116 -1.96 -12.01 -8.70
N TRP A 117 -1.08 -11.70 -9.65
CA TRP A 117 -0.83 -10.31 -10.07
C TRP A 117 -1.46 -9.97 -11.42
N GLY A 118 -1.67 -10.97 -12.29
CA GLY A 118 -2.12 -10.76 -13.68
C GLY A 118 -1.02 -10.13 -14.55
N GLU A 119 -1.43 -9.43 -15.59
CA GLU A 119 -0.50 -8.73 -16.50
C GLU A 119 -0.01 -7.42 -15.86
N LEU A 120 1.26 -7.10 -16.03
CA LEU A 120 1.85 -5.84 -15.59
C LEU A 120 2.22 -5.03 -16.84
N LEU A 121 1.47 -3.96 -17.09
CA LEU A 121 1.63 -3.12 -18.29
C LEU A 121 2.23 -1.76 -17.94
N PRO A 122 3.03 -1.17 -18.84
CA PRO A 122 3.49 0.21 -18.69
C PRO A 122 2.32 1.20 -18.77
N VAL A 123 2.46 2.30 -18.05
CA VAL A 123 1.57 3.47 -18.18
C VAL A 123 2.24 4.44 -19.16
N PRO A 124 1.56 4.92 -20.22
CA PRO A 124 2.12 5.93 -21.11
C PRO A 124 2.44 7.23 -20.34
N GLU A 125 3.57 7.85 -20.64
CA GLU A 125 4.03 9.08 -19.97
C GLU A 125 2.99 10.21 -20.03
N THR A 126 2.24 10.29 -21.14
CA THR A 126 1.17 11.29 -21.34
C THR A 126 0.07 11.21 -20.28
N ASN A 127 -0.14 10.02 -19.70
CA ASN A 127 -1.15 9.75 -18.67
C ASN A 127 -0.62 10.01 -17.25
N VAL A 128 0.69 10.26 -17.06
CA VAL A 128 1.25 10.36 -15.72
C VAL A 128 1.41 11.82 -15.27
N ARG A 129 1.17 12.05 -13.98
CA ARG A 129 1.45 13.31 -13.26
C ARG A 129 2.17 12.98 -11.95
N ILE A 130 2.99 13.92 -11.48
CA ILE A 130 3.69 13.76 -10.20
C ILE A 130 2.76 14.12 -9.05
N ALA A 131 2.65 13.19 -8.09
CA ALA A 131 1.90 13.38 -6.85
C ALA A 131 2.77 14.11 -5.82
N ALA A 132 2.61 15.43 -5.76
CA ALA A 132 3.29 16.32 -4.80
C ALA A 132 2.47 17.58 -4.56
N GLY A 133 2.40 18.03 -3.30
CA GLY A 133 1.61 19.21 -2.92
C GLY A 133 0.11 19.01 -3.13
N ASP A 134 -0.58 19.99 -3.72
CA ASP A 134 -2.01 19.84 -4.01
C ASP A 134 -2.25 18.91 -5.21
N VAL A 135 -2.94 17.82 -4.96
CA VAL A 135 -3.42 16.86 -5.97
C VAL A 135 -4.93 16.78 -5.86
N LEU A 136 -5.63 17.52 -6.70
CA LEU A 136 -7.10 17.48 -6.76
C LEU A 136 -7.77 17.82 -5.41
N GLY A 137 -7.19 18.73 -4.64
CA GLY A 137 -7.67 19.12 -3.32
C GLY A 137 -7.22 18.19 -2.17
N TRP A 138 -6.34 17.23 -2.46
CA TRP A 138 -5.64 16.42 -1.46
C TRP A 138 -4.18 16.87 -1.35
N GLU A 139 -3.68 17.08 -0.14
CA GLU A 139 -2.26 17.29 0.10
C GLU A 139 -1.51 15.96 -0.08
N ALA A 140 -0.77 15.81 -1.17
CA ALA A 140 0.13 14.69 -1.39
C ALA A 140 1.50 15.00 -0.78
N PHE A 141 2.00 14.11 0.09
CA PHE A 141 3.29 14.28 0.75
C PHE A 141 4.04 12.94 0.87
N PRO A 142 5.38 12.95 0.83
CA PRO A 142 6.18 11.75 0.98
C PRO A 142 5.95 11.09 2.34
N THR A 143 5.71 9.79 2.34
CA THR A 143 5.57 8.94 3.53
C THR A 143 6.44 7.70 3.39
N VAL A 144 7.72 7.97 3.24
CA VAL A 144 8.77 6.95 3.02
C VAL A 144 9.02 6.12 4.28
N GLY A 145 9.57 4.92 4.08
CA GLY A 145 9.90 3.98 5.17
C GLY A 145 9.46 2.57 4.83
N HIS A 146 8.17 2.35 4.52
CA HIS A 146 7.70 1.13 3.88
C HIS A 146 8.31 0.96 2.48
N ALA A 147 8.32 2.04 1.71
CA ALA A 147 8.95 2.12 0.39
C ALA A 147 9.48 3.53 0.12
N SER A 148 10.57 3.64 -0.64
CA SER A 148 11.20 4.93 -0.99
C SER A 148 10.32 5.81 -1.89
N HIS A 149 9.38 5.22 -2.59
CA HIS A 149 8.45 5.85 -3.54
C HIS A 149 7.04 6.06 -2.98
N HIS A 150 6.85 5.94 -1.65
CA HIS A 150 5.54 6.04 -1.02
C HIS A 150 5.12 7.51 -0.78
N VAL A 151 3.85 7.82 -1.10
CA VAL A 151 3.16 9.07 -0.78
C VAL A 151 1.81 8.77 -0.13
N SER A 152 1.39 9.62 0.78
CA SER A 152 0.03 9.61 1.34
C SER A 152 -0.71 10.88 0.94
N TYR A 153 -2.03 10.86 1.02
CA TYR A 153 -2.88 11.98 0.65
C TYR A 153 -3.73 12.39 1.84
N PHE A 154 -3.70 13.66 2.21
CA PHE A 154 -4.42 14.19 3.36
C PHE A 154 -5.43 15.26 2.95
N ARG A 155 -6.66 15.19 3.46
CA ARG A 155 -7.70 16.21 3.28
C ARG A 155 -8.72 16.13 4.41
N ASP A 156 -9.06 17.27 5.00
CA ASP A 156 -10.17 17.42 5.95
C ASP A 156 -10.16 16.35 7.07
N GLY A 157 -9.02 16.16 7.73
CA GLY A 157 -8.85 15.17 8.80
C GLY A 157 -8.74 13.71 8.33
N THR A 158 -8.85 13.44 7.04
CA THR A 158 -8.72 12.08 6.47
C THR A 158 -7.35 11.87 5.85
N LEU A 159 -6.66 10.81 6.27
CA LEU A 159 -5.42 10.36 5.65
C LEU A 159 -5.68 9.08 4.83
N LEU A 160 -5.46 9.15 3.52
CA LEU A 160 -5.31 7.98 2.66
C LEU A 160 -3.88 7.49 2.82
N ALA A 161 -3.69 6.49 3.67
CA ALA A 161 -2.37 6.19 4.22
C ALA A 161 -1.53 5.24 3.35
N GLY A 162 -2.15 4.52 2.40
CA GLY A 162 -1.49 3.38 1.75
C GLY A 162 -0.94 2.43 2.81
N ASP A 163 0.34 2.06 2.68
CA ASP A 163 1.03 1.17 3.62
C ASP A 163 1.86 1.91 4.68
N ALA A 164 1.93 3.25 4.60
CA ALA A 164 2.67 4.05 5.57
C ALA A 164 2.12 3.93 7.00
N ALA A 165 0.83 3.60 7.14
CA ALA A 165 0.20 3.33 8.44
C ALA A 165 0.03 1.83 8.73
N GLY A 166 0.69 0.94 7.98
CA GLY A 166 0.66 -0.50 8.20
C GLY A 166 -0.67 -1.18 7.84
N VAL A 167 -0.83 -2.42 8.28
CA VAL A 167 -1.99 -3.27 8.06
C VAL A 167 -2.77 -3.46 9.35
N ARG A 168 -4.09 -3.29 9.31
CA ARG A 168 -4.98 -3.59 10.45
C ARG A 168 -6.29 -4.16 9.97
N ILE A 169 -6.57 -5.41 10.33
CA ILE A 169 -7.76 -6.15 9.93
C ILE A 169 -8.71 -6.29 11.12
N ALA A 170 -9.93 -5.75 11.00
CA ALA A 170 -10.92 -5.89 12.05
C ALA A 170 -11.33 -7.37 12.27
N PRO A 171 -11.62 -7.79 13.50
CA PRO A 171 -11.80 -6.99 14.70
C PRO A 171 -10.50 -6.67 15.47
N SER A 172 -9.34 -7.10 14.96
CA SER A 172 -8.06 -6.92 15.64
C SER A 172 -7.69 -5.45 15.87
N SER A 173 -7.02 -5.20 16.97
CA SER A 173 -6.36 -3.92 17.22
C SER A 173 -4.88 -3.94 16.87
N TYR A 174 -4.33 -5.09 16.46
CA TYR A 174 -2.94 -5.23 16.06
C TYR A 174 -2.66 -4.43 14.79
N VAL A 175 -1.54 -3.75 14.74
CA VAL A 175 -1.09 -3.00 13.56
C VAL A 175 0.23 -3.60 13.10
N LEU A 176 0.20 -4.24 11.93
CA LEU A 176 1.36 -4.92 11.36
C LEU A 176 2.21 -3.94 10.54
N PRO A 177 3.51 -3.79 10.85
CA PRO A 177 4.44 -2.99 10.03
C PRO A 177 4.89 -3.80 8.81
N VAL A 178 4.11 -3.78 7.73
CA VAL A 178 4.40 -4.53 6.51
C VAL A 178 5.72 -4.07 5.89
N SER A 179 6.73 -4.93 5.92
CA SER A 179 8.12 -4.56 5.65
C SER A 179 8.77 -5.43 4.55
N PRO A 180 8.20 -5.51 3.32
CA PRO A 180 8.77 -6.33 2.25
C PRO A 180 10.07 -5.73 1.71
N PRO A 181 11.03 -6.54 1.20
CA PRO A 181 12.19 -6.00 0.51
C PRO A 181 11.76 -5.33 -0.82
N PRO A 182 12.54 -4.39 -1.40
CA PRO A 182 13.93 -4.12 -1.04
C PRO A 182 14.17 -2.83 -0.24
N ASP A 183 13.16 -1.99 -0.02
CA ASP A 183 13.36 -0.55 0.24
C ASP A 183 12.97 -0.10 1.65
N ILE A 184 12.84 -1.02 2.59
CA ILE A 184 12.52 -0.69 3.99
C ILE A 184 13.60 0.20 4.59
N ASP A 185 13.13 1.28 5.25
CA ASP A 185 13.94 2.18 6.06
C ASP A 185 13.20 2.50 7.36
N VAL A 186 13.65 1.92 8.45
CA VAL A 186 12.98 2.00 9.77
C VAL A 186 12.99 3.42 10.32
N GLU A 187 14.12 4.14 10.21
CA GLU A 187 14.23 5.52 10.70
C GLU A 187 13.37 6.48 9.87
N ALA A 188 13.36 6.31 8.56
CA ALA A 188 12.48 7.08 7.68
C ALA A 188 11.01 6.82 8.00
N TRP A 189 10.66 5.59 8.40
CA TRP A 189 9.28 5.26 8.76
C TRP A 189 8.86 5.91 10.10
N HIS A 190 9.73 5.91 11.10
CA HIS A 190 9.49 6.68 12.34
C HIS A 190 9.30 8.18 12.07
N ALA A 191 10.11 8.75 11.16
CA ALA A 191 9.93 10.14 10.73
C ALA A 191 8.59 10.34 10.02
N THR A 192 8.18 9.42 9.16
CA THR A 192 6.85 9.42 8.50
C THR A 192 5.72 9.35 9.53
N ILE A 193 5.78 8.45 10.51
CA ILE A 193 4.77 8.36 11.59
C ILE A 193 4.67 9.69 12.34
N THR A 194 5.81 10.32 12.62
CA THR A 194 5.85 11.64 13.26
C THR A 194 5.19 12.72 12.39
N GLU A 195 5.44 12.68 11.09
CA GLU A 195 4.88 13.64 10.13
C GLU A 195 3.37 13.46 9.92
N ILE A 196 2.89 12.21 9.98
CA ILE A 196 1.45 11.90 9.99
C ILE A 196 0.80 12.46 11.27
N ARG A 197 1.40 12.23 12.43
CA ARG A 197 0.89 12.77 13.73
C ARG A 197 0.75 14.29 13.71
N ARG A 198 1.66 15.03 13.07
CA ARG A 198 1.62 16.50 12.96
C ARG A 198 0.42 17.03 12.18
N ARG A 199 -0.16 16.22 11.29
CA ARG A 199 -1.37 16.58 10.55
C ARG A 199 -2.64 16.33 11.34
N GLU A 200 -2.53 15.72 12.51
CA GLU A 200 -3.66 15.44 13.41
C GLU A 200 -4.85 14.79 12.68
N PRO A 201 -4.64 13.66 11.97
CA PRO A 201 -5.73 13.03 11.26
C PRO A 201 -6.83 12.58 12.24
N GLU A 202 -8.08 12.74 11.82
CA GLU A 202 -9.25 12.23 12.53
C GLU A 202 -9.50 10.76 12.18
N GLN A 203 -9.09 10.34 10.99
CA GLN A 203 -9.19 8.96 10.53
C GLN A 203 -8.06 8.58 9.57
N LEU A 204 -7.71 7.28 9.60
CA LEU A 204 -6.79 6.63 8.67
C LEU A 204 -7.60 5.72 7.75
N ALA A 205 -7.44 5.90 6.45
CA ALA A 205 -7.97 5.02 5.41
C ALA A 205 -6.84 4.12 4.92
N LEU A 206 -6.87 2.86 5.34
CA LEU A 206 -5.87 1.85 5.01
C LEU A 206 -6.32 1.05 3.79
N VAL A 207 -5.42 0.76 2.88
CA VAL A 207 -5.64 -0.23 1.81
C VAL A 207 -5.79 -1.62 2.41
N HIS A 208 -5.08 -1.93 3.51
CA HIS A 208 -5.09 -3.19 4.26
C HIS A 208 -5.51 -3.05 5.74
N PHE A 209 -6.71 -2.84 6.27
CA PHE A 209 -7.99 -2.74 5.62
C PHE A 209 -8.90 -1.76 6.36
N GLY A 210 -9.42 -0.82 5.56
CA GLY A 210 -10.56 -0.02 5.96
C GLY A 210 -10.24 1.26 6.72
N ILE A 211 -11.28 1.87 7.29
CA ILE A 211 -11.18 3.16 7.96
C ILE A 211 -11.09 2.96 9.47
N HIS A 212 -10.11 3.61 10.10
CA HIS A 212 -9.88 3.58 11.54
C HIS A 212 -9.92 4.99 12.11
N THR A 213 -10.73 5.17 13.17
CA THR A 213 -11.00 6.48 13.81
C THR A 213 -10.25 6.66 15.13
N ASP A 214 -9.22 5.86 15.37
CA ASP A 214 -8.29 5.94 16.50
C ASP A 214 -6.83 6.19 16.05
N PRO A 215 -6.54 7.25 15.22
CA PRO A 215 -5.24 7.42 14.58
C PRO A 215 -4.07 7.45 15.57
N ALA A 216 -4.21 8.16 16.68
CA ALA A 216 -3.15 8.26 17.68
C ALA A 216 -2.76 6.88 18.23
N ALA A 217 -3.73 6.11 18.71
CA ALA A 217 -3.49 4.77 19.24
C ALA A 217 -3.04 3.78 18.16
N HIS A 218 -3.50 3.94 16.93
CA HIS A 218 -3.06 3.15 15.80
C HIS A 218 -1.58 3.39 15.47
N LEU A 219 -1.17 4.66 15.37
CA LEU A 219 0.21 5.05 15.09
C LEU A 219 1.17 4.68 16.23
N ASP A 220 0.71 4.72 17.50
CA ASP A 220 1.51 4.26 18.64
C ASP A 220 1.79 2.75 18.55
N ARG A 221 0.79 1.96 18.12
CA ARG A 221 0.96 0.51 17.92
C ARG A 221 1.91 0.22 16.76
N LEU A 222 1.74 0.91 15.62
CA LEU A 222 2.62 0.76 14.46
C LEU A 222 4.08 1.04 14.83
N ASP A 223 4.32 2.16 15.51
CA ASP A 223 5.64 2.61 15.95
C ASP A 223 6.32 1.56 16.83
N ALA A 224 5.57 1.05 17.83
CA ALA A 224 6.06 0.03 18.76
C ALA A 224 6.31 -1.33 18.07
N GLU A 225 5.46 -1.74 17.14
CA GLU A 225 5.64 -3.00 16.42
C GLU A 225 6.79 -2.92 15.42
N LEU A 226 6.99 -1.78 14.77
CA LEU A 226 8.13 -1.55 13.88
C LEU A 226 9.46 -1.71 14.63
N ASP A 227 9.59 -1.08 15.81
CA ASP A 227 10.74 -1.24 16.68
C ASP A 227 10.94 -2.71 17.12
N ARG A 228 9.86 -3.36 17.53
CA ARG A 228 9.88 -4.74 17.98
C ARG A 228 10.36 -5.69 16.88
N TRP A 229 9.82 -5.55 15.68
CA TRP A 229 10.17 -6.39 14.55
C TRP A 229 11.61 -6.15 14.08
N ALA A 230 12.01 -4.88 13.97
CA ALA A 230 13.40 -4.52 13.63
C ALA A 230 14.40 -5.06 14.65
N ALA A 231 14.11 -4.96 15.96
CA ALA A 231 14.97 -5.48 17.03
C ALA A 231 15.09 -7.01 17.00
N ARG A 232 14.00 -7.74 16.72
CA ARG A 232 14.02 -9.21 16.57
C ARG A 232 14.98 -9.65 15.48
N VAL A 233 14.89 -9.03 14.30
CA VAL A 233 15.80 -9.36 13.19
C VAL A 233 17.23 -8.96 13.53
N ARG A 234 17.45 -7.79 14.17
CA ARG A 234 18.79 -7.34 14.61
C ARG A 234 19.43 -8.28 15.64
N SER A 235 18.61 -8.88 16.51
CA SER A 235 19.10 -9.84 17.54
C SER A 235 19.53 -11.20 16.96
N GLY A 236 19.33 -11.42 15.65
CA GLY A 236 19.73 -12.64 14.96
C GLY A 236 18.64 -13.71 14.86
N MET A 237 17.37 -13.38 15.10
CA MET A 237 16.27 -14.31 14.81
C MET A 237 16.32 -14.73 13.33
N ASP A 238 16.23 -16.02 13.07
CA ASP A 238 16.02 -16.54 11.72
C ASP A 238 14.56 -16.37 11.27
N ALA A 239 14.28 -16.68 10.00
CA ALA A 239 12.97 -16.47 9.41
C ALA A 239 11.86 -17.27 10.13
N ASP A 240 12.13 -18.51 10.52
CA ASP A 240 11.15 -19.37 11.16
C ASP A 240 10.83 -18.89 12.58
N GLN A 241 11.85 -18.50 13.34
CA GLN A 241 11.71 -17.91 14.67
C GLN A 241 10.94 -16.59 14.61
N PHE A 242 11.24 -15.73 13.63
CA PHE A 242 10.54 -14.46 13.44
C PHE A 242 9.07 -14.68 13.10
N VAL A 243 8.76 -15.56 12.14
CA VAL A 243 7.38 -15.90 11.76
C VAL A 243 6.61 -16.45 12.96
N ALA A 244 7.22 -17.36 13.74
CA ALA A 244 6.56 -17.90 14.93
C ALA A 244 6.26 -16.82 15.97
N ALA A 245 7.20 -15.87 16.18
CA ALA A 245 7.02 -14.75 17.10
C ALA A 245 5.96 -13.76 16.61
N ALA A 246 5.95 -13.41 15.31
CA ALA A 246 4.95 -12.54 14.71
C ALA A 246 3.54 -13.13 14.79
N ARG A 247 3.40 -14.44 14.53
CA ARG A 247 2.13 -15.16 14.69
C ARG A 247 1.63 -15.13 16.14
N ALA A 248 2.54 -15.26 17.11
CA ALA A 248 2.18 -15.20 18.53
C ALA A 248 1.71 -13.78 18.96
N ASP A 249 2.29 -12.72 18.38
CA ASP A 249 1.85 -11.34 18.66
C ASP A 249 0.43 -11.05 18.14
N VAL A 250 0.09 -11.60 16.96
CA VAL A 250 -1.23 -11.41 16.33
C VAL A 250 -2.28 -12.35 16.91
N ALA A 251 -1.84 -13.51 17.45
CA ALA A 251 -2.69 -14.55 18.05
C ALA A 251 -3.72 -15.15 17.07
N ASP A 252 -5.01 -15.06 17.38
CA ASP A 252 -6.07 -15.78 16.66
C ASP A 252 -6.23 -15.32 15.19
N GLU A 253 -5.91 -14.05 14.88
CA GLU A 253 -6.01 -13.51 13.52
C GLU A 253 -4.72 -13.69 12.69
N ALA A 254 -3.73 -14.43 13.19
CA ALA A 254 -2.42 -14.58 12.54
C ALA A 254 -2.51 -15.11 11.10
N ASP A 255 -3.45 -16.01 10.80
CA ASP A 255 -3.64 -16.51 9.45
C ASP A 255 -4.16 -15.45 8.47
N ASP A 256 -5.00 -14.53 8.93
CA ASP A 256 -5.53 -13.48 8.09
C ASP A 256 -4.44 -12.44 7.77
N TYR A 257 -3.66 -12.05 8.77
CA TYR A 257 -2.53 -11.13 8.58
C TYR A 257 -1.43 -11.74 7.68
N ASP A 258 -1.04 -13.01 7.91
CA ASP A 258 0.02 -13.68 7.12
C ASP A 258 -0.36 -13.85 5.64
N ARG A 259 -1.66 -13.88 5.34
CA ARG A 259 -2.15 -13.94 3.96
C ARG A 259 -2.17 -12.60 3.25
N VAL A 260 -2.45 -11.51 3.99
CA VAL A 260 -2.45 -10.15 3.45
C VAL A 260 -1.02 -9.65 3.31
N ALA A 261 -0.21 -9.84 4.33
CA ALA A 261 1.19 -9.41 4.39
C ALA A 261 2.05 -10.53 5.00
N PRO A 262 2.58 -11.45 4.18
CA PRO A 262 3.32 -12.60 4.67
C PRO A 262 4.46 -12.20 5.60
N PHE A 263 4.44 -12.69 6.84
CA PHE A 263 5.43 -12.33 7.87
C PHE A 263 6.86 -12.59 7.42
N VAL A 264 7.07 -13.66 6.66
CA VAL A 264 8.40 -14.00 6.15
C VAL A 264 8.95 -12.94 5.21
N GLN A 265 8.11 -12.23 4.45
CA GLN A 265 8.56 -11.13 3.59
C GLN A 265 9.06 -9.95 4.41
N SER A 266 8.42 -9.65 5.52
CA SER A 266 8.88 -8.61 6.46
C SER A 266 10.22 -8.97 7.10
N TRP A 267 10.44 -10.26 7.42
CA TRP A 267 11.77 -10.70 7.86
C TRP A 267 12.85 -10.43 6.80
N PHE A 268 12.59 -10.78 5.53
CA PHE A 268 13.54 -10.53 4.44
C PHE A 268 13.83 -9.03 4.24
N GLY A 269 12.81 -8.18 4.34
CA GLY A 269 12.98 -6.74 4.20
C GLY A 269 13.80 -6.14 5.34
N LEU A 270 13.46 -6.46 6.60
CA LEU A 270 14.20 -6.01 7.78
C LEU A 270 15.63 -6.59 7.85
N ARG A 271 15.81 -7.84 7.42
CA ARG A 271 17.17 -8.42 7.33
C ARG A 271 18.02 -7.64 6.34
N ARG A 272 17.49 -7.39 5.13
CA ARG A 272 18.16 -6.58 4.12
C ARG A 272 18.45 -5.15 4.60
N TYR A 273 17.54 -4.53 5.34
CA TYR A 273 17.75 -3.22 5.94
C TYR A 273 18.97 -3.23 6.86
N TRP A 274 19.09 -4.21 7.76
CA TRP A 274 20.25 -4.33 8.65
C TRP A 274 21.54 -4.65 7.91
N ASP A 275 21.52 -5.55 6.93
CA ASP A 275 22.69 -5.89 6.12
C ASP A 275 23.28 -4.65 5.43
N LYS A 276 22.45 -3.81 4.81
CA LYS A 276 22.89 -2.55 4.20
C LYS A 276 23.55 -1.58 5.20
N ARG A 277 23.06 -1.54 6.44
CA ARG A 277 23.62 -0.67 7.49
C ARG A 277 24.97 -1.19 8.01
N ASP A 278 25.09 -2.50 8.14
CA ASP A 278 26.34 -3.13 8.55
C ASP A 278 27.42 -3.00 7.47
N GLU A 279 27.05 -2.99 6.18
CA GLU A 279 27.96 -2.72 5.06
C GLU A 279 28.41 -1.25 4.99
N ALA A 280 27.62 -0.32 5.51
CA ALA A 280 27.90 1.12 5.49
C ALA A 280 28.65 1.63 6.74
N ALA A 281 28.77 0.81 7.80
CA ALA A 281 29.40 1.15 9.07
C ALA A 281 30.88 0.75 9.11
#